data_c72a3b20e719298c39fd60e16bbe2e0a
#
_entry.id   c72a3b20e719298c39fd60e16bbe2e0a
#
_cell.length_a   1.000
_cell.length_b   1.000
_cell.length_c   1.000
_cell.angle_alpha   90.00
_cell.angle_beta   90.00
_cell.angle_gamma   90.00
#
_symmetry.space_group_name_H-M   'P 1'
#
loop_
_entity.id
_entity.type
_entity.pdbx_description
1 polymer ?
#
loop_
_entity_poly.entity_id
_entity_poly.type
_entity_poly.pdbx_seq_one_letter_code
_entity_poly.pdbx_strand_id
1 'polypeptide(L)'
;SDNSIIESIDVTSNQVTGSGTSQITINPTNDFSTSSEYYIQIETTAFDDIAGNSYAGIVDSWAQVGSDIDGELAGDESGKSISLSSDGSTIAIAASKNDSNGTSSGHVRVYENNNGTWTKIGGDIDGEAAEDSSGSSVSLSSDGSVLAIGAIDNDGSGDESGHVRIYQNINNDWVKIGDDIDGEAAGDQSGFSVSLSSDGSIVAIGAAYN
;
A
#
# COMPACT_ATOMS: atom_id res chain seq x y z
N SER A 1 23.06 17.53 15.06
CA SER A 1 23.89 16.44 14.52
C SER A 1 24.33 16.84 13.13
N ASP A 2 25.62 16.72 12.82
CA ASP A 2 26.17 17.20 11.55
C ASP A 2 26.20 16.14 10.45
N ASN A 3 25.64 14.97 10.67
CA ASN A 3 25.59 13.84 9.70
C ASN A 3 26.90 13.60 8.94
N SER A 4 28.06 13.88 9.54
CA SER A 4 29.33 13.64 8.89
C SER A 4 29.68 12.15 8.88
N ILE A 5 30.15 11.65 7.74
CA ILE A 5 30.67 10.28 7.63
C ILE A 5 31.99 10.22 8.41
N ILE A 6 32.03 9.40 9.45
CA ILE A 6 33.23 9.18 10.27
C ILE A 6 34.17 8.17 9.58
N GLU A 7 33.62 7.10 9.03
CA GLU A 7 34.36 6.09 8.30
C GLU A 7 33.46 5.39 7.27
N SER A 8 33.99 5.10 6.09
CA SER A 8 33.36 4.26 5.07
C SER A 8 34.16 2.94 4.98
N ILE A 9 33.53 1.83 5.25
CA ILE A 9 34.18 0.52 5.28
C ILE A 9 33.75 -0.30 4.07
N ASP A 10 34.69 -0.66 3.22
CA ASP A 10 34.45 -1.57 2.11
C ASP A 10 34.17 -2.98 2.66
N VAL A 11 33.05 -3.57 2.26
CA VAL A 11 32.63 -4.92 2.70
C VAL A 11 33.60 -6.03 2.29
N THR A 12 34.48 -5.78 1.31
CA THR A 12 35.53 -6.70 0.88
C THR A 12 36.84 -6.53 1.66
N SER A 13 36.91 -5.52 2.54
CA SER A 13 38.11 -5.26 3.35
C SER A 13 38.26 -6.26 4.49
N ASN A 14 39.45 -6.27 5.11
CA ASN A 14 39.72 -7.09 6.31
C ASN A 14 39.02 -6.59 7.58
N GLN A 15 38.37 -5.43 7.54
CA GLN A 15 37.53 -4.90 8.62
C GLN A 15 36.17 -5.61 8.69
N VAL A 16 35.78 -6.36 7.66
CA VAL A 16 34.54 -7.13 7.62
C VAL A 16 34.87 -8.62 7.61
N THR A 17 34.35 -9.34 8.60
CA THR A 17 34.55 -10.78 8.75
C THR A 17 33.21 -11.49 8.96
N GLY A 18 33.19 -12.83 8.77
CA GLY A 18 32.00 -13.65 8.97
C GLY A 18 31.28 -14.02 7.66
N SER A 19 31.89 -13.79 6.48
CA SER A 19 31.34 -14.24 5.20
C SER A 19 31.02 -15.74 5.21
N GLY A 20 29.81 -16.10 4.77
CA GLY A 20 29.31 -17.48 4.78
C GLY A 20 28.79 -17.97 6.14
N THR A 21 28.66 -17.10 7.12
CA THR A 21 28.09 -17.40 8.44
C THR A 21 26.80 -16.62 8.67
N SER A 22 26.08 -16.92 9.76
CA SER A 22 24.91 -16.17 10.17
C SER A 22 25.22 -14.85 10.90
N GLN A 23 26.52 -14.50 11.03
CA GLN A 23 26.95 -13.31 11.74
C GLN A 23 28.07 -12.62 10.96
N ILE A 24 27.91 -11.33 10.72
CA ILE A 24 28.93 -10.46 10.15
C ILE A 24 29.48 -9.58 11.27
N THR A 25 30.81 -9.46 11.34
CA THR A 25 31.49 -8.55 12.27
C THR A 25 32.16 -7.44 11.47
N ILE A 26 31.87 -6.19 11.82
CA ILE A 26 32.48 -5.00 11.26
C ILE A 26 33.37 -4.39 12.34
N ASN A 27 34.66 -4.16 12.00
CA ASN A 27 35.65 -3.61 12.93
C ASN A 27 36.19 -2.28 12.40
N PRO A 28 35.65 -1.14 12.85
CA PRO A 28 36.12 0.19 12.44
C PRO A 28 37.60 0.42 12.80
N THR A 29 38.26 1.31 12.07
CA THR A 29 39.68 1.62 12.28
C THR A 29 39.92 2.32 13.63
N ASN A 30 38.93 3.13 14.05
CA ASN A 30 39.06 3.93 15.29
C ASN A 30 37.90 3.58 16.24
N ASP A 31 38.20 3.62 17.54
CA ASP A 31 37.19 3.51 18.57
C ASP A 31 36.25 4.73 18.55
N PHE A 32 34.95 4.46 18.78
CA PHE A 32 33.96 5.52 18.89
C PHE A 32 34.06 6.25 20.23
N SER A 33 33.83 7.57 20.22
CA SER A 33 33.78 8.36 21.45
C SER A 33 32.59 7.95 22.32
N THR A 34 32.81 7.78 23.63
CA THR A 34 31.76 7.36 24.58
C THR A 34 30.67 8.41 24.83
N SER A 35 30.84 9.64 24.33
CA SER A 35 29.89 10.75 24.53
C SER A 35 29.14 11.18 23.27
N SER A 36 29.23 10.41 22.20
CA SER A 36 28.60 10.72 20.91
C SER A 36 27.65 9.58 20.48
N GLU A 37 26.59 9.95 19.78
CA GLU A 37 25.75 8.99 19.10
C GLU A 37 26.31 8.71 17.70
N TYR A 38 26.26 7.46 17.28
CA TYR A 38 26.72 7.01 15.99
C TYR A 38 25.64 6.18 15.31
N TYR A 39 25.56 6.27 14.00
CA TYR A 39 24.63 5.51 13.16
C TYR A 39 25.44 4.63 12.21
N ILE A 40 24.94 3.42 11.98
CA ILE A 40 25.48 2.53 10.97
C ILE A 40 24.54 2.55 9.78
N GLN A 41 25.05 2.93 8.63
CA GLN A 41 24.34 2.82 7.35
C GLN A 41 24.93 1.66 6.57
N ILE A 42 24.07 0.77 6.07
CA ILE A 42 24.46 -0.37 5.23
C ILE A 42 23.76 -0.20 3.90
N GLU A 43 24.53 -0.06 2.82
CA GLU A 43 23.98 0.04 1.48
C GLU A 43 23.26 -1.25 1.07
N THR A 44 22.23 -1.13 0.24
CA THR A 44 21.39 -2.27 -0.21
C THR A 44 22.17 -3.32 -0.99
N THR A 45 23.32 -2.96 -1.55
CA THR A 45 24.21 -3.86 -2.32
C THR A 45 25.37 -4.39 -1.49
N ALA A 46 25.43 -4.09 -0.18
CA ALA A 46 26.57 -4.45 0.65
C ALA A 46 26.65 -5.96 0.94
N PHE A 47 25.51 -6.65 1.02
CA PHE A 47 25.44 -8.07 1.32
C PHE A 47 24.37 -8.77 0.49
N ASP A 48 24.73 -9.93 -0.04
CA ASP A 48 23.80 -10.87 -0.68
C ASP A 48 23.77 -12.16 0.15
N ASP A 49 22.64 -12.86 0.17
CA ASP A 49 22.59 -14.22 0.67
C ASP A 49 23.14 -15.22 -0.36
N ILE A 50 23.24 -16.48 0.01
CA ILE A 50 23.75 -17.55 -0.89
C ILE A 50 22.82 -17.82 -2.08
N ALA A 51 21.59 -17.32 -2.07
CA ALA A 51 20.63 -17.38 -3.18
C ALA A 51 20.70 -16.15 -4.09
N GLY A 52 21.55 -15.16 -3.75
CA GLY A 52 21.74 -13.93 -4.51
C GLY A 52 20.72 -12.83 -4.19
N ASN A 53 19.99 -12.95 -3.08
CA ASN A 53 19.09 -11.87 -2.66
C ASN A 53 19.89 -10.81 -1.91
N SER A 54 19.80 -9.57 -2.39
CA SER A 54 20.48 -8.44 -1.77
C SER A 54 19.83 -8.04 -0.45
N TYR A 55 20.64 -7.64 0.52
CA TYR A 55 20.17 -7.05 1.76
C TYR A 55 19.51 -5.68 1.47
N ALA A 56 18.33 -5.45 2.04
CA ALA A 56 17.57 -4.22 1.76
C ALA A 56 18.20 -2.92 2.33
N GLY A 57 19.32 -3.05 3.09
CA GLY A 57 19.96 -1.92 3.76
C GLY A 57 19.34 -1.60 5.13
N ILE A 58 20.05 -0.75 5.90
CA ILE A 58 19.49 -0.12 7.09
C ILE A 58 19.20 1.34 6.73
N VAL A 59 17.92 1.69 6.72
CA VAL A 59 17.49 3.09 6.54
C VAL A 59 17.18 3.68 7.92
N ASP A 60 17.78 4.78 8.23
CA ASP A 60 17.63 5.50 9.52
C ASP A 60 16.52 6.56 9.47
N SER A 61 15.91 6.77 8.29
CA SER A 61 14.82 7.72 8.12
C SER A 61 13.80 7.25 7.07
N TRP A 62 12.53 7.61 7.29
CA TRP A 62 11.51 7.52 6.25
C TRP A 62 11.66 8.71 5.30
N ALA A 63 11.70 8.45 4.01
CA ALA A 63 11.70 9.48 2.97
C ALA A 63 10.45 9.35 2.12
N GLN A 64 9.89 10.48 1.72
CA GLN A 64 8.77 10.51 0.80
C GLN A 64 9.22 10.00 -0.57
N VAL A 65 8.42 9.13 -1.17
CA VAL A 65 8.61 8.62 -2.53
C VAL A 65 7.70 9.39 -3.48
N GLY A 66 8.30 10.19 -4.33
CA GLY A 66 7.58 11.02 -5.29
C GLY A 66 6.91 12.26 -4.68
N SER A 67 6.02 12.85 -5.45
CA SER A 67 5.19 13.98 -5.01
C SER A 67 3.94 13.49 -4.30
N ASP A 68 3.25 14.39 -3.61
CA ASP A 68 1.93 14.11 -3.03
C ASP A 68 0.94 13.70 -4.12
N ILE A 69 0.03 12.80 -3.77
CA ILE A 69 -1.10 12.42 -4.59
C ILE A 69 -2.32 13.14 -4.03
N ASP A 70 -2.67 14.26 -4.64
CA ASP A 70 -3.76 15.10 -4.17
C ASP A 70 -5.15 14.54 -4.53
N GLY A 71 -6.14 14.81 -3.69
CA GLY A 71 -7.55 14.62 -4.00
C GLY A 71 -8.03 15.60 -5.08
N GLU A 72 -9.17 15.31 -5.71
CA GLU A 72 -9.72 16.17 -6.78
C GLU A 72 -10.37 17.43 -6.23
N LEU A 73 -11.23 17.27 -5.25
CA LEU A 73 -11.99 18.37 -4.67
C LEU A 73 -11.94 18.33 -3.13
N ALA A 74 -12.15 19.51 -2.54
CA ALA A 74 -12.27 19.61 -1.10
C ALA A 74 -13.56 18.92 -0.63
N GLY A 75 -13.43 18.02 0.33
CA GLY A 75 -14.57 17.27 0.87
C GLY A 75 -14.69 15.84 0.40
N ASP A 76 -13.98 15.44 -0.66
CA ASP A 76 -14.02 14.07 -1.23
C ASP A 76 -13.47 13.01 -0.28
N GLU A 77 -12.78 13.42 0.79
CA GLU A 77 -12.11 12.52 1.73
C GLU A 77 -11.08 11.59 1.05
N SER A 78 -10.34 12.09 0.03
CA SER A 78 -9.26 11.33 -0.61
C SER A 78 -8.23 10.85 0.42
N GLY A 79 -7.88 9.57 0.38
CA GLY A 79 -7.05 8.92 1.39
C GLY A 79 -7.84 8.35 2.58
N LYS A 80 -9.17 8.34 2.53
CA LYS A 80 -10.05 7.71 3.55
C LYS A 80 -9.65 6.26 3.80
N SER A 81 -9.41 5.52 2.75
CA SER A 81 -8.84 4.18 2.77
C SER A 81 -7.73 4.09 1.72
N ILE A 82 -6.65 3.39 2.06
CA ILE A 82 -5.52 3.16 1.16
C ILE A 82 -5.07 1.72 1.27
N SER A 83 -4.53 1.18 0.17
CA SER A 83 -3.88 -0.14 0.15
C SER A 83 -2.67 -0.11 -0.75
N LEU A 84 -1.58 -0.75 -0.32
CA LEU A 84 -0.30 -0.79 -1.04
C LEU A 84 0.02 -2.24 -1.41
N SER A 85 0.55 -2.47 -2.61
CA SER A 85 1.12 -3.77 -3.00
C SER A 85 2.34 -4.12 -2.13
N SER A 86 2.70 -5.40 -2.05
CA SER A 86 3.75 -5.86 -1.15
C SER A 86 5.14 -5.29 -1.45
N ASP A 87 5.40 -4.94 -2.70
CA ASP A 87 6.65 -4.33 -3.17
C ASP A 87 6.60 -2.79 -3.16
N GLY A 88 5.45 -2.20 -2.80
CA GLY A 88 5.25 -0.76 -2.79
C GLY A 88 5.13 -0.12 -4.18
N SER A 89 4.98 -0.91 -5.24
CA SER A 89 4.89 -0.39 -6.61
C SER A 89 3.50 0.11 -6.99
N THR A 90 2.44 -0.38 -6.36
CA THR A 90 1.05 -0.03 -6.67
C THR A 90 0.30 0.39 -5.42
N ILE A 91 -0.44 1.50 -5.49
CA ILE A 91 -1.28 2.02 -4.41
C ILE A 91 -2.70 2.28 -4.89
N ALA A 92 -3.69 1.82 -4.14
CA ALA A 92 -5.09 2.22 -4.28
C ALA A 92 -5.43 3.28 -3.24
N ILE A 93 -6.08 4.35 -3.67
CA ILE A 93 -6.49 5.49 -2.83
C ILE A 93 -7.98 5.72 -3.05
N ALA A 94 -8.75 5.65 -1.98
CA ALA A 94 -10.18 5.88 -2.01
C ALA A 94 -10.55 7.29 -1.56
N ALA A 95 -11.62 7.82 -2.16
CA ALA A 95 -12.28 9.07 -1.82
C ALA A 95 -13.77 8.80 -1.68
N SER A 96 -14.21 8.34 -0.51
CA SER A 96 -15.55 7.81 -0.27
C SER A 96 -16.67 8.84 -0.37
N LYS A 97 -16.33 10.13 -0.37
CA LYS A 97 -17.28 11.26 -0.50
C LYS A 97 -17.19 11.96 -1.86
N ASN A 98 -16.49 11.37 -2.83
CA ASN A 98 -16.43 11.93 -4.17
C ASN A 98 -17.82 11.88 -4.85
N ASP A 99 -18.14 12.93 -5.61
CA ASP A 99 -19.47 13.16 -6.19
C ASP A 99 -19.52 12.83 -7.71
N SER A 100 -18.50 12.16 -8.28
CA SER A 100 -18.39 11.96 -9.75
C SER A 100 -19.59 11.23 -10.35
N ASN A 101 -20.19 10.29 -9.65
CA ASN A 101 -21.38 9.54 -10.09
C ASN A 101 -22.62 9.78 -9.19
N GLY A 102 -22.64 10.89 -8.49
CA GLY A 102 -23.70 11.29 -7.56
C GLY A 102 -23.13 11.67 -6.20
N THR A 103 -23.91 12.39 -5.41
CA THR A 103 -23.48 12.86 -4.07
C THR A 103 -22.95 11.69 -3.26
N SER A 104 -21.71 11.80 -2.76
CA SER A 104 -21.07 10.75 -1.95
C SER A 104 -21.12 9.35 -2.57
N SER A 105 -21.13 9.25 -3.91
CA SER A 105 -21.03 7.92 -4.57
C SER A 105 -19.71 7.22 -4.24
N GLY A 106 -18.67 8.02 -4.03
CA GLY A 106 -17.31 7.58 -3.80
C GLY A 106 -16.60 7.11 -5.06
N HIS A 107 -15.28 7.06 -5.00
CA HIS A 107 -14.45 6.43 -6.03
C HIS A 107 -13.14 5.88 -5.48
N VAL A 108 -12.45 5.08 -6.27
CA VAL A 108 -11.09 4.61 -6.00
C VAL A 108 -10.21 4.90 -7.21
N ARG A 109 -9.01 5.40 -6.96
CA ARG A 109 -7.94 5.59 -7.94
C ARG A 109 -6.76 4.71 -7.61
N VAL A 110 -6.14 4.15 -8.65
CA VAL A 110 -4.95 3.32 -8.49
C VAL A 110 -3.78 3.96 -9.22
N TYR A 111 -2.63 3.94 -8.57
CA TYR A 111 -1.39 4.54 -9.10
C TYR A 111 -0.26 3.52 -9.05
N GLU A 112 0.63 3.60 -10.02
CA GLU A 112 1.87 2.85 -10.10
C GLU A 112 3.06 3.78 -9.90
N ASN A 113 4.03 3.32 -9.12
CA ASN A 113 5.28 4.03 -8.90
C ASN A 113 6.29 3.69 -10.00
N ASN A 114 6.58 4.65 -10.84
CA ASN A 114 7.59 4.54 -11.88
C ASN A 114 8.83 5.37 -11.47
N ASN A 115 9.77 4.72 -10.77
CA ASN A 115 11.03 5.34 -10.31
C ASN A 115 10.80 6.64 -9.51
N GLY A 116 9.91 6.62 -8.54
CA GLY A 116 9.60 7.77 -7.71
C GLY A 116 8.55 8.71 -8.28
N THR A 117 7.90 8.36 -9.38
CA THR A 117 6.79 9.11 -9.95
C THR A 117 5.52 8.27 -9.91
N TRP A 118 4.50 8.73 -9.18
CA TRP A 118 3.20 8.09 -9.13
C TRP A 118 2.40 8.44 -10.38
N THR A 119 2.01 7.44 -11.15
CA THR A 119 1.21 7.58 -12.38
C THR A 119 -0.08 6.80 -12.22
N LYS A 120 -1.24 7.46 -12.45
CA LYS A 120 -2.54 6.78 -12.39
C LYS A 120 -2.62 5.71 -13.47
N ILE A 121 -3.10 4.52 -13.10
CA ILE A 121 -3.35 3.39 -13.99
C ILE A 121 -4.86 3.15 -14.11
N GLY A 122 -5.33 3.10 -15.33
CA GLY A 122 -6.76 2.96 -15.65
C GLY A 122 -7.58 4.23 -15.42
N GLY A 123 -8.89 4.08 -15.56
CA GLY A 123 -9.89 5.10 -15.21
C GLY A 123 -10.12 5.18 -13.70
N ASP A 124 -10.96 6.12 -13.29
CA ASP A 124 -11.49 6.14 -11.93
C ASP A 124 -12.49 4.97 -11.77
N ILE A 125 -12.49 4.35 -10.61
CA ILE A 125 -13.44 3.28 -10.27
C ILE A 125 -14.53 3.92 -9.42
N ASP A 126 -15.57 4.43 -10.07
CA ASP A 126 -16.66 5.16 -9.43
C ASP A 126 -17.64 4.21 -8.71
N GLY A 127 -18.25 4.71 -7.63
CA GLY A 127 -19.41 4.08 -7.01
C GLY A 127 -20.59 4.04 -7.97
N GLU A 128 -21.56 3.16 -7.72
CA GLU A 128 -22.71 2.95 -8.62
C GLU A 128 -23.74 4.05 -8.53
N ALA A 129 -24.04 4.48 -7.32
CA ALA A 129 -25.10 5.43 -7.05
C ALA A 129 -24.67 6.46 -5.98
N ALA A 130 -25.48 7.51 -5.89
CA ALA A 130 -25.34 8.50 -4.83
C ALA A 130 -25.50 7.84 -3.45
N GLU A 131 -24.72 8.31 -2.50
CA GLU A 131 -24.67 7.89 -1.09
C GLU A 131 -24.08 6.50 -0.82
N ASP A 132 -23.62 5.74 -1.84
CA ASP A 132 -23.03 4.40 -1.68
C ASP A 132 -21.74 4.39 -0.87
N SER A 133 -21.03 5.51 -0.80
CA SER A 133 -19.74 5.63 -0.11
C SER A 133 -18.69 4.60 -0.58
N SER A 134 -18.63 4.33 -1.90
CA SER A 134 -17.66 3.41 -2.50
C SER A 134 -16.22 3.83 -2.17
N GLY A 135 -15.39 2.88 -1.76
CA GLY A 135 -14.06 3.15 -1.26
C GLY A 135 -13.99 3.39 0.25
N SER A 136 -15.06 3.12 1.01
CA SER A 136 -15.02 3.12 2.48
C SER A 136 -13.92 2.18 2.99
N SER A 137 -13.66 1.10 2.30
CA SER A 137 -12.49 0.24 2.51
C SER A 137 -11.93 -0.25 1.19
N VAL A 138 -10.61 -0.46 1.11
CA VAL A 138 -9.93 -1.00 -0.07
C VAL A 138 -8.84 -2.00 0.34
N SER A 139 -8.60 -3.01 -0.51
CA SER A 139 -7.50 -3.96 -0.34
C SER A 139 -6.96 -4.39 -1.69
N LEU A 140 -5.62 -4.30 -1.87
CA LEU A 140 -4.89 -4.82 -3.03
C LEU A 140 -4.30 -6.20 -2.74
N SER A 141 -4.23 -7.05 -3.76
CA SER A 141 -3.37 -8.23 -3.75
C SER A 141 -1.89 -7.86 -3.64
N SER A 142 -1.03 -8.81 -3.26
CA SER A 142 0.40 -8.55 -3.07
C SER A 142 1.09 -8.01 -4.32
N ASP A 143 0.68 -8.44 -5.49
CA ASP A 143 1.21 -8.00 -6.78
C ASP A 143 0.51 -6.76 -7.36
N GLY A 144 -0.50 -6.22 -6.65
CA GLY A 144 -1.28 -5.05 -7.08
C GLY A 144 -2.22 -5.32 -8.25
N SER A 145 -2.47 -6.58 -8.64
CA SER A 145 -3.28 -6.92 -9.82
C SER A 145 -4.78 -7.07 -9.53
N VAL A 146 -5.15 -7.30 -8.27
CA VAL A 146 -6.55 -7.47 -7.83
C VAL A 146 -6.85 -6.46 -6.73
N LEU A 147 -8.03 -5.83 -6.80
CA LEU A 147 -8.51 -4.81 -5.87
C LEU A 147 -9.92 -5.16 -5.38
N ALA A 148 -10.11 -5.18 -4.06
CA ALA A 148 -11.42 -5.22 -3.42
C ALA A 148 -11.80 -3.82 -2.94
N ILE A 149 -13.06 -3.42 -3.17
CA ILE A 149 -13.63 -2.13 -2.79
C ILE A 149 -14.93 -2.36 -2.02
N GLY A 150 -15.03 -1.83 -0.81
CA GLY A 150 -16.25 -1.79 -0.01
C GLY A 150 -17.03 -0.50 -0.23
N ALA A 151 -18.36 -0.61 -0.30
CA ALA A 151 -19.33 0.48 -0.36
C ALA A 151 -20.38 0.23 0.72
N ILE A 152 -20.17 0.82 1.89
CA ILE A 152 -20.90 0.44 3.13
C ILE A 152 -22.35 0.86 3.14
N ASP A 153 -22.69 1.93 2.42
CA ASP A 153 -24.02 2.49 2.40
C ASP A 153 -24.81 2.08 1.14
N ASN A 154 -24.30 1.11 0.34
CA ASN A 154 -25.00 0.60 -0.83
C ASN A 154 -26.25 -0.17 -0.44
N ASP A 155 -27.34 0.02 -1.23
CA ASP A 155 -28.69 -0.46 -0.95
C ASP A 155 -29.07 -1.77 -1.70
N GLY A 156 -28.07 -2.52 -2.25
CA GLY A 156 -28.30 -3.67 -3.12
C GLY A 156 -29.21 -4.75 -2.53
N SER A 157 -29.06 -5.08 -1.26
CA SER A 157 -29.90 -6.05 -0.53
C SER A 157 -30.83 -5.39 0.51
N GLY A 158 -30.83 -4.06 0.61
CA GLY A 158 -31.61 -3.28 1.55
C GLY A 158 -30.89 -2.01 1.96
N ASP A 159 -31.59 -1.10 2.60
CA ASP A 159 -31.08 0.20 3.06
C ASP A 159 -29.78 0.03 3.87
N GLU A 160 -28.67 0.63 3.40
CA GLU A 160 -27.33 0.49 4.00
C GLU A 160 -26.88 -0.96 4.23
N SER A 161 -27.29 -1.92 3.37
CA SER A 161 -26.81 -3.32 3.49
C SER A 161 -25.29 -3.43 3.22
N GLY A 162 -24.79 -2.54 2.40
CA GLY A 162 -23.42 -2.52 1.93
C GLY A 162 -23.09 -3.63 0.94
N HIS A 163 -22.01 -3.47 0.19
CA HIS A 163 -21.47 -4.51 -0.69
C HIS A 163 -19.95 -4.43 -0.85
N VAL A 164 -19.38 -5.46 -1.45
CA VAL A 164 -17.98 -5.47 -1.90
C VAL A 164 -17.90 -5.85 -3.37
N ARG A 165 -17.07 -5.14 -4.13
CA ARG A 165 -16.75 -5.41 -5.51
C ARG A 165 -15.30 -5.75 -5.70
N ILE A 166 -15.02 -6.70 -6.57
CA ILE A 166 -13.68 -7.12 -6.92
C ILE A 166 -13.36 -6.68 -8.34
N TYR A 167 -12.17 -6.10 -8.50
CA TYR A 167 -11.64 -5.64 -9.79
C TYR A 167 -10.30 -6.30 -10.07
N GLN A 168 -10.03 -6.53 -11.34
CA GLN A 168 -8.74 -7.00 -11.82
C GLN A 168 -8.15 -6.02 -12.82
N ASN A 169 -6.86 -5.74 -12.70
CA ASN A 169 -6.13 -4.98 -13.69
C ASN A 169 -5.90 -5.83 -14.95
N ILE A 170 -6.54 -5.44 -16.04
CA ILE A 170 -6.37 -6.08 -17.36
C ILE A 170 -5.86 -5.04 -18.34
N ASN A 171 -4.60 -5.14 -18.74
CA ASN A 171 -3.96 -4.19 -19.67
C ASN A 171 -4.04 -2.72 -19.22
N ASN A 172 -3.79 -2.46 -17.95
CA ASN A 172 -3.89 -1.14 -17.32
C ASN A 172 -5.32 -0.57 -17.25
N ASP A 173 -6.33 -1.42 -17.28
CA ASP A 173 -7.72 -1.04 -17.01
C ASP A 173 -8.29 -1.91 -15.88
N TRP A 174 -9.10 -1.29 -15.00
CA TRP A 174 -9.71 -1.97 -13.87
C TRP A 174 -11.07 -2.52 -14.26
N VAL A 175 -11.14 -3.82 -14.43
CA VAL A 175 -12.35 -4.54 -14.87
C VAL A 175 -12.95 -5.26 -13.68
N LYS A 176 -14.25 -5.00 -13.40
CA LYS A 176 -14.99 -5.76 -12.38
C LYS A 176 -15.03 -7.23 -12.75
N ILE A 177 -14.72 -8.10 -11.79
CA ILE A 177 -14.79 -9.56 -11.91
C ILE A 177 -15.81 -10.13 -10.93
N GLY A 178 -16.62 -11.07 -11.41
CA GLY A 178 -17.70 -11.65 -10.62
C GLY A 178 -18.90 -10.72 -10.40
N ASP A 179 -19.84 -11.21 -9.59
CA ASP A 179 -21.01 -10.46 -9.15
C ASP A 179 -20.68 -9.61 -7.92
N ASP A 180 -21.56 -8.71 -7.53
CA ASP A 180 -21.44 -7.96 -6.29
C ASP A 180 -21.61 -8.91 -5.10
N ILE A 181 -20.84 -8.67 -4.05
CA ILE A 181 -20.93 -9.43 -2.80
C ILE A 181 -21.71 -8.56 -1.82
N ASP A 182 -23.04 -8.71 -1.86
CA ASP A 182 -23.95 -7.87 -1.08
C ASP A 182 -24.01 -8.28 0.40
N GLY A 183 -24.34 -7.33 1.27
CA GLY A 183 -24.70 -7.59 2.65
C GLY A 183 -25.98 -8.42 2.76
N GLU A 184 -26.13 -9.16 3.84
CA GLU A 184 -27.24 -10.11 4.03
C GLU A 184 -28.56 -9.41 4.35
N ALA A 185 -28.50 -8.30 5.10
CA ALA A 185 -29.66 -7.53 5.54
C ALA A 185 -29.41 -6.01 5.56
N ALA A 186 -30.51 -5.27 5.59
CA ALA A 186 -30.44 -3.81 5.73
C ALA A 186 -29.72 -3.41 7.03
N GLY A 187 -28.84 -2.44 6.93
CA GLY A 187 -28.07 -1.89 8.05
C GLY A 187 -26.80 -2.66 8.40
N ASP A 188 -26.50 -3.78 7.75
CA ASP A 188 -25.30 -4.61 8.05
C ASP A 188 -23.99 -3.88 7.75
N GLN A 189 -24.00 -2.95 6.79
CA GLN A 189 -22.82 -2.21 6.30
C GLN A 189 -21.68 -3.16 5.88
N SER A 190 -22.01 -4.18 5.07
CA SER A 190 -21.02 -5.09 4.48
C SER A 190 -20.00 -4.31 3.67
N GLY A 191 -18.71 -4.67 3.79
CA GLY A 191 -17.63 -3.89 3.20
C GLY A 191 -17.07 -2.80 4.13
N PHE A 192 -17.45 -2.76 5.41
CA PHE A 192 -16.85 -1.87 6.41
C PHE A 192 -15.34 -2.08 6.49
N SER A 193 -14.90 -3.31 6.35
CA SER A 193 -13.51 -3.65 6.17
C SER A 193 -13.37 -4.77 5.13
N VAL A 194 -12.32 -4.70 4.32
CA VAL A 194 -11.99 -5.74 3.34
C VAL A 194 -10.53 -6.13 3.44
N SER A 195 -10.22 -7.39 3.19
CA SER A 195 -8.86 -7.89 3.12
C SER A 195 -8.75 -8.99 2.07
N LEU A 196 -7.83 -8.83 1.11
CA LEU A 196 -7.49 -9.83 0.11
C LEU A 196 -6.36 -10.73 0.58
N SER A 197 -6.40 -12.00 0.17
CA SER A 197 -5.22 -12.87 0.20
C SER A 197 -4.14 -12.34 -0.73
N SER A 198 -2.89 -12.77 -0.49
CA SER A 198 -1.73 -12.34 -1.28
C SER A 198 -1.90 -12.49 -2.78
N ASP A 199 -2.55 -13.57 -3.22
CA ASP A 199 -2.81 -13.89 -4.63
C ASP A 199 -4.14 -13.32 -5.16
N GLY A 200 -4.89 -12.56 -4.33
CA GLY A 200 -6.19 -12.00 -4.68
C GLY A 200 -7.32 -13.00 -4.86
N SER A 201 -7.13 -14.28 -4.53
CA SER A 201 -8.13 -15.35 -4.75
C SER A 201 -9.18 -15.45 -3.64
N ILE A 202 -8.93 -14.88 -2.47
CA ILE A 202 -9.81 -14.91 -1.30
C ILE A 202 -9.98 -13.49 -0.78
N VAL A 203 -11.23 -13.12 -0.50
CA VAL A 203 -11.57 -11.88 0.19
C VAL A 203 -12.24 -12.18 1.54
N ALA A 204 -11.80 -11.49 2.58
CA ALA A 204 -12.50 -11.42 3.85
C ALA A 204 -13.23 -10.06 3.93
N ILE A 205 -14.50 -10.10 4.33
CA ILE A 205 -15.38 -8.94 4.39
C ILE A 205 -15.93 -8.82 5.81
N GLY A 206 -15.86 -7.63 6.38
CA GLY A 206 -16.47 -7.29 7.65
C GLY A 206 -17.74 -6.48 7.45
N ALA A 207 -18.81 -6.85 8.17
CA ALA A 207 -20.06 -6.13 8.29
C ALA A 207 -20.19 -5.66 9.75
N ALA A 208 -20.14 -4.34 9.97
CA ALA A 208 -19.95 -3.81 11.32
C ALA A 208 -21.20 -3.92 12.21
N TYR A 209 -22.37 -4.03 11.61
CA TYR A 209 -23.68 -4.03 12.30
C TYR A 209 -24.51 -5.30 12.03
N ASN A 210 -23.89 -6.34 11.48
CA ASN A 210 -24.53 -7.64 11.31
C ASN A 210 -24.82 -8.34 12.65
#